data_6bb2b6b71398f6009a511d7717ca4342
#
_entry.id   6bb2b6b71398f6009a511d7717ca4342
#
_cell.length_a   1.000
_cell.length_b   1.000
_cell.length_c   1.000
_cell.angle_alpha   90.00
_cell.angle_beta   90.00
_cell.angle_gamma   90.00
#
_symmetry.space_group_name_H-M   'P 1'
#
loop_
_entity.id
_entity.type
_entity.pdbx_description
1 polymer ?
#
loop_
_entity_poly.entity_id
_entity_poly.type
_entity_poly.pdbx_seq_one_letter_code
_entity_poly.pdbx_strand_id
1 'polypeptide(L)'
;MKRFAALFLAVWLLLLMGCAASRQLEQVCGAENWSSVQLVERYDRAGEEAVTLSPDAVSLEALRTLLRAAYAKPAYASAQLPVPCIQLFLSCEDRTLCTLAAGANGRVVLTAHSEGSETASYWNTGSSALYDALLAMIN
;
A
#
# COMPACT_ATOMS: atom_id res chain seq x y z
N MET A 1 -19.35 -38.11 -17.79
CA MET A 1 -19.51 -36.66 -18.09
C MET A 1 -19.78 -35.81 -16.89
N LYS A 2 -20.56 -36.24 -15.90
CA LYS A 2 -20.81 -35.45 -14.66
C LYS A 2 -19.54 -35.18 -13.82
N ARG A 3 -18.54 -36.06 -13.89
CA ARG A 3 -17.26 -35.87 -13.15
C ARG A 3 -16.37 -34.79 -13.75
N PHE A 4 -16.43 -34.55 -15.05
CA PHE A 4 -15.67 -33.51 -15.72
C PHE A 4 -16.26 -32.10 -15.45
N ALA A 5 -17.59 -32.00 -15.40
CA ALA A 5 -18.26 -30.74 -15.08
C ALA A 5 -17.97 -30.29 -13.64
N ALA A 6 -17.93 -31.21 -12.67
CA ALA A 6 -17.60 -30.92 -11.28
C ALA A 6 -16.14 -30.49 -11.12
N LEU A 7 -15.23 -31.14 -11.86
CA LEU A 7 -13.82 -30.77 -11.84
C LEU A 7 -13.58 -29.38 -12.47
N PHE A 8 -14.27 -29.10 -13.56
CA PHE A 8 -14.22 -27.81 -14.24
C PHE A 8 -14.75 -26.67 -13.36
N LEU A 9 -15.85 -26.94 -12.65
CA LEU A 9 -16.44 -25.98 -11.70
C LEU A 9 -15.52 -25.74 -10.51
N ALA A 10 -14.88 -26.78 -9.99
CA ALA A 10 -13.92 -26.65 -8.89
C ALA A 10 -12.68 -25.83 -9.30
N VAL A 11 -12.16 -26.07 -10.51
CA VAL A 11 -11.05 -25.29 -11.06
C VAL A 11 -11.45 -23.83 -11.28
N TRP A 12 -12.69 -23.59 -11.77
CA TRP A 12 -13.21 -22.25 -11.95
C TRP A 12 -13.39 -21.50 -10.62
N LEU A 13 -13.90 -22.20 -9.60
CA LEU A 13 -14.01 -21.64 -8.25
C LEU A 13 -12.65 -21.31 -7.64
N LEU A 14 -11.65 -22.17 -7.86
CA LEU A 14 -10.27 -21.91 -7.43
C LEU A 14 -9.66 -20.72 -8.16
N LEU A 15 -9.95 -20.56 -9.46
CA LEU A 15 -9.51 -19.42 -10.24
C LEU A 15 -10.21 -18.11 -9.78
N LEU A 16 -11.50 -18.19 -9.44
CA LEU A 16 -12.23 -17.04 -8.90
C LEU A 16 -11.75 -16.65 -7.49
N MET A 17 -11.41 -17.62 -6.66
CA MET A 17 -10.78 -17.38 -5.36
C MET A 17 -9.35 -16.85 -5.55
N GLY A 18 -8.66 -17.28 -6.61
CA GLY A 18 -7.35 -16.75 -6.99
C GLY A 18 -7.40 -15.30 -7.48
N CYS A 19 -8.52 -14.86 -8.09
CA CYS A 19 -8.72 -13.46 -8.50
C CYS A 19 -8.91 -12.51 -7.31
N ALA A 20 -9.36 -13.00 -6.15
CA ALA A 20 -9.37 -12.27 -4.89
C ALA A 20 -8.05 -12.40 -4.13
N ALA A 21 -7.02 -12.97 -4.77
CA ALA A 21 -5.70 -13.17 -4.19
C ALA A 21 -4.91 -11.87 -4.06
N SER A 22 -3.81 -11.96 -3.33
CA SER A 22 -2.88 -10.85 -3.11
C SER A 22 -2.37 -10.28 -4.42
N ARG A 23 -2.29 -8.96 -4.49
CA ARG A 23 -1.72 -8.21 -5.60
C ARG A 23 -0.42 -7.55 -5.15
N GLN A 24 0.52 -7.44 -6.07
CA GLN A 24 1.79 -6.77 -5.81
C GLN A 24 1.55 -5.28 -5.60
N LEU A 25 2.03 -4.75 -4.47
CA LEU A 25 1.80 -3.35 -4.10
C LEU A 25 2.44 -2.36 -5.07
N GLU A 26 3.59 -2.67 -5.65
CA GLU A 26 4.22 -1.80 -6.66
C GLU A 26 3.27 -1.52 -7.83
N GLN A 27 2.57 -2.55 -8.32
CA GLN A 27 1.59 -2.42 -9.41
C GLN A 27 0.33 -1.69 -8.96
N VAL A 28 -0.18 -2.01 -7.77
CA VAL A 28 -1.38 -1.37 -7.22
C VAL A 28 -1.17 0.13 -7.00
N CYS A 29 0.00 0.51 -6.51
CA CYS A 29 0.37 1.91 -6.25
C CYS A 29 0.70 2.70 -7.52
N GLY A 30 1.03 2.03 -8.62
CA GLY A 30 1.63 2.69 -9.77
C GLY A 30 2.99 3.31 -9.44
N ALA A 31 3.77 2.63 -8.61
CA ALA A 31 5.04 3.15 -8.07
C ALA A 31 6.08 3.48 -9.14
N GLU A 32 5.97 2.89 -10.32
CA GLU A 32 6.83 3.19 -11.47
C GLU A 32 6.64 4.63 -11.98
N ASN A 33 5.48 5.24 -11.72
CA ASN A 33 5.15 6.61 -12.12
C ASN A 33 5.55 7.65 -11.06
N TRP A 34 6.05 7.24 -9.92
CA TRP A 34 6.50 8.14 -8.88
C TRP A 34 7.83 8.79 -9.26
N SER A 35 7.94 10.09 -9.06
CA SER A 35 9.14 10.86 -9.38
C SER A 35 9.95 11.23 -8.16
N SER A 36 9.31 11.50 -7.03
CA SER A 36 10.03 11.85 -5.79
C SER A 36 9.17 11.66 -4.54
N VAL A 37 9.86 11.47 -3.42
CA VAL A 37 9.26 11.54 -2.08
C VAL A 37 9.27 13.01 -1.66
N GLN A 38 8.12 13.54 -1.28
CA GLN A 38 7.95 14.95 -0.88
C GLN A 38 8.00 15.14 0.62
N LEU A 39 7.45 14.19 1.37
CA LEU A 39 7.33 14.28 2.81
C LEU A 39 7.21 12.89 3.41
N VAL A 40 7.79 12.70 4.59
CA VAL A 40 7.65 11.47 5.38
C VAL A 40 7.11 11.84 6.76
N GLU A 41 6.04 11.18 7.17
CA GLU A 41 5.46 11.34 8.50
C GLU A 41 5.38 10.01 9.22
N ARG A 42 5.74 10.01 10.50
CA ARG A 42 5.60 8.84 11.37
C ARG A 42 4.55 9.13 12.43
N TYR A 43 3.57 8.28 12.52
CA TYR A 43 2.51 8.32 13.53
C TYR A 43 2.73 7.17 14.50
N ASP A 44 3.08 7.48 15.74
CA ASP A 44 3.39 6.48 16.76
C ASP A 44 2.15 6.05 17.55
N ARG A 45 1.26 7.00 17.85
CA ARG A 45 0.03 6.76 18.62
C ARG A 45 -1.14 7.58 18.07
N ALA A 46 -2.33 7.00 18.16
CA ALA A 46 -3.55 7.69 17.78
C ALA A 46 -3.74 8.96 18.63
N GLY A 47 -4.10 10.09 17.97
CA GLY A 47 -4.32 11.36 18.63
C GLY A 47 -3.07 12.18 18.93
N GLU A 48 -1.87 11.63 18.67
CA GLU A 48 -0.60 12.37 18.77
C GLU A 48 -0.25 13.01 17.43
N GLU A 49 0.55 14.09 17.50
CA GLU A 49 1.09 14.71 16.30
C GLU A 49 2.10 13.79 15.60
N ALA A 50 2.11 13.83 14.28
CA ALA A 50 3.08 13.11 13.49
C ALA A 50 4.49 13.68 13.67
N VAL A 51 5.47 12.80 13.64
CA VAL A 51 6.87 13.20 13.53
C VAL A 51 7.20 13.36 12.05
N THR A 52 7.53 14.58 11.64
CA THR A 52 7.89 14.89 10.26
C THR A 52 9.37 14.65 10.03
N LEU A 53 9.68 13.93 8.97
CA LEU A 53 11.04 13.55 8.59
C LEU A 53 11.40 14.14 7.22
N SER A 54 12.72 14.25 6.96
CA SER A 54 13.20 14.66 5.65
C SER A 54 12.74 13.70 4.55
N PRO A 55 12.40 14.20 3.35
CA PRO A 55 12.13 13.33 2.20
C PRO A 55 13.26 12.35 1.90
N ASP A 56 14.50 12.73 2.21
CA ASP A 56 15.68 11.89 1.99
C ASP A 56 15.75 10.68 2.93
N ALA A 57 14.93 10.65 3.97
CA ALA A 57 14.87 9.52 4.91
C ALA A 57 14.43 8.21 4.22
N VAL A 58 13.68 8.32 3.12
CA VAL A 58 13.23 7.16 2.34
C VAL A 58 13.70 7.30 0.89
N SER A 59 14.55 6.38 0.45
CA SER A 59 14.95 6.29 -0.95
C SER A 59 13.78 5.78 -1.80
N LEU A 60 13.47 6.49 -2.89
CA LEU A 60 12.41 6.10 -3.81
C LEU A 60 12.67 4.72 -4.43
N GLU A 61 13.92 4.44 -4.78
CA GLU A 61 14.31 3.15 -5.36
C GLU A 61 14.17 2.01 -4.34
N ALA A 62 14.61 2.24 -3.10
CA ALA A 62 14.43 1.27 -2.02
C ALA A 62 12.94 1.04 -1.71
N LEU A 63 12.14 2.10 -1.74
CA LEU A 63 10.69 1.99 -1.56
C LEU A 63 10.06 1.14 -2.66
N ARG A 64 10.41 1.36 -3.92
CA ARG A 64 9.94 0.55 -5.04
C ARG A 64 10.29 -0.93 -4.85
N THR A 65 11.51 -1.21 -4.41
CA THR A 65 11.97 -2.58 -4.14
C THR A 65 11.14 -3.24 -3.04
N LEU A 66 10.85 -2.52 -1.97
CA LEU A 66 9.97 -3.01 -0.90
C LEU A 66 8.55 -3.31 -1.41
N LEU A 67 7.99 -2.41 -2.19
CA LEU A 67 6.63 -2.58 -2.72
C LEU A 67 6.54 -3.71 -3.75
N ARG A 68 7.63 -3.95 -4.48
CA ARG A 68 7.73 -5.08 -5.41
C ARG A 68 7.69 -6.41 -4.68
N ALA A 69 8.27 -6.48 -3.50
CA ALA A 69 8.28 -7.68 -2.66
C ALA A 69 7.03 -7.82 -1.77
N ALA A 70 6.19 -6.80 -1.70
CA ALA A 70 5.01 -6.77 -0.85
C ALA A 70 3.73 -7.09 -1.63
N TYR A 71 2.92 -7.98 -1.08
CA TYR A 71 1.63 -8.39 -1.64
C TYR A 71 0.52 -8.08 -0.65
N ALA A 72 -0.60 -7.62 -1.15
CA ALA A 72 -1.73 -7.23 -0.33
C ALA A 72 -3.06 -7.66 -0.95
N LYS A 73 -4.04 -7.89 -0.09
CA LYS A 73 -5.43 -8.15 -0.48
C LYS A 73 -6.25 -6.88 -0.28
N PRO A 74 -7.30 -6.66 -1.08
CA PRO A 74 -8.23 -5.56 -0.82
C PRO A 74 -8.78 -5.62 0.60
N ALA A 75 -8.90 -4.46 1.24
CA ALA A 75 -9.42 -4.33 2.59
C ALA A 75 -10.59 -3.34 2.62
N TYR A 76 -11.34 -3.36 3.71
CA TYR A 76 -12.45 -2.44 3.92
C TYR A 76 -11.94 -1.02 4.19
N ALA A 77 -12.68 -0.04 3.68
CA ALA A 77 -12.42 1.37 3.94
C ALA A 77 -12.48 1.68 5.45
N SER A 78 -11.55 2.51 5.90
CA SER A 78 -11.49 3.01 7.27
C SER A 78 -11.22 4.50 7.25
N ALA A 79 -11.98 5.26 8.05
CA ALA A 79 -11.78 6.71 8.17
C ALA A 79 -10.51 7.08 8.93
N GLN A 80 -9.88 6.12 9.61
CA GLN A 80 -8.70 6.36 10.45
C GLN A 80 -7.45 5.78 9.81
N LEU A 81 -6.31 6.47 9.99
CA LEU A 81 -5.00 5.95 9.64
C LEU A 81 -4.69 4.70 10.47
N PRO A 82 -3.99 3.72 9.90
CA PRO A 82 -3.65 2.48 10.60
C PRO A 82 -2.47 2.67 11.58
N VAL A 83 -2.64 3.53 12.57
CA VAL A 83 -1.59 3.88 13.56
C VAL A 83 -1.25 2.71 14.48
N PRO A 84 0.05 2.43 14.79
CA PRO A 84 1.22 3.14 14.28
C PRO A 84 1.45 2.92 12.79
N CYS A 85 1.84 3.99 12.09
CA CYS A 85 2.07 3.91 10.65
C CYS A 85 3.12 4.93 10.18
N ILE A 86 3.60 4.70 8.98
CA ILE A 86 4.43 5.64 8.26
C ILE A 86 3.67 6.08 7.03
N GLN A 87 3.52 7.39 6.86
CA GLN A 87 2.85 7.98 5.70
C GLN A 87 3.86 8.70 4.82
N LEU A 88 3.82 8.37 3.55
CA LEU A 88 4.69 8.96 2.53
C LEU A 88 3.84 9.81 1.58
N PHE A 89 4.31 11.01 1.30
CA PHE A 89 3.73 11.90 0.31
C PHE A 89 4.63 11.86 -0.93
N LEU A 90 4.06 11.52 -2.06
CA LEU A 90 4.79 11.21 -3.29
C LEU A 90 4.28 12.07 -4.43
N SER A 91 5.19 12.59 -5.24
CA SER A 91 4.82 13.20 -6.51
C SER A 91 4.98 12.21 -7.65
N CYS A 92 4.09 12.31 -8.62
CA CYS A 92 4.10 11.49 -9.82
C CYS A 92 4.58 12.30 -11.03
N GLU A 93 4.98 11.62 -12.10
CA GLU A 93 5.49 12.26 -13.31
C GLU A 93 4.47 13.20 -13.98
N ASP A 94 3.18 12.90 -13.84
CA ASP A 94 2.06 13.72 -14.32
C ASP A 94 1.70 14.89 -13.36
N ARG A 95 2.54 15.14 -12.36
CA ARG A 95 2.37 16.16 -11.31
C ARG A 95 1.22 15.92 -10.33
N THR A 96 0.61 14.76 -10.33
CA THR A 96 -0.35 14.39 -9.29
C THR A 96 0.37 14.04 -8.00
N LEU A 97 -0.36 14.14 -6.89
CA LEU A 97 0.13 13.76 -5.57
C LEU A 97 -0.51 12.44 -5.14
N CYS A 98 0.30 11.59 -4.54
CA CYS A 98 -0.16 10.34 -3.96
C CYS A 98 0.31 10.24 -2.52
N THR A 99 -0.46 9.58 -1.68
CA THR A 99 -0.03 9.23 -0.32
C THR A 99 -0.08 7.72 -0.14
N LEU A 100 0.91 7.22 0.58
CA LEU A 100 0.99 5.82 0.98
C LEU A 100 1.12 5.78 2.50
N ALA A 101 0.17 5.17 3.19
CA ALA A 101 0.25 4.94 4.62
C ALA A 101 0.40 3.44 4.88
N ALA A 102 1.49 3.04 5.52
CA ALA A 102 1.76 1.65 5.87
C ALA A 102 1.70 1.47 7.38
N GLY A 103 0.77 0.67 7.85
CA GLY A 103 0.54 0.43 9.27
C GLY A 103 1.23 -0.81 9.80
N ALA A 104 1.56 -0.77 11.10
CA ALA A 104 2.14 -1.91 11.81
C ALA A 104 1.20 -3.12 11.85
N ASN A 105 -0.10 -2.90 11.67
CA ASN A 105 -1.12 -3.96 11.58
C ASN A 105 -1.21 -4.61 10.19
N GLY A 106 -0.36 -4.22 9.26
CA GLY A 106 -0.37 -4.72 7.89
C GLY A 106 -1.29 -3.97 6.94
N ARG A 107 -2.05 -3.01 7.41
CA ARG A 107 -2.94 -2.21 6.56
C ARG A 107 -2.15 -1.18 5.77
N VAL A 108 -2.55 -0.99 4.52
CA VAL A 108 -1.96 0.01 3.62
C VAL A 108 -3.10 0.84 3.02
N VAL A 109 -2.97 2.14 3.10
CA VAL A 109 -3.91 3.08 2.51
C VAL A 109 -3.20 3.88 1.42
N LEU A 110 -3.76 3.83 0.23
CA LEU A 110 -3.26 4.57 -0.92
C LEU A 110 -4.28 5.65 -1.27
N THR A 111 -3.83 6.88 -1.38
CA THR A 111 -4.68 7.99 -1.79
C THR A 111 -4.08 8.68 -2.99
N ALA A 112 -4.86 8.84 -4.04
CA ALA A 112 -4.47 9.59 -5.23
C ALA A 112 -5.25 10.90 -5.26
N HIS A 113 -4.53 12.01 -5.42
CA HIS A 113 -5.10 13.34 -5.53
C HIS A 113 -5.04 13.78 -6.99
N SER A 114 -6.19 13.96 -7.62
CA SER A 114 -6.32 14.54 -8.94
C SER A 114 -7.23 15.77 -8.86
N GLU A 115 -7.26 16.59 -9.92
CA GLU A 115 -8.01 17.84 -9.95
C GLU A 115 -9.44 17.69 -9.42
N GLY A 116 -9.68 18.23 -8.22
CA GLY A 116 -11.00 18.27 -7.59
C GLY A 116 -11.49 16.94 -7.03
N SER A 117 -10.69 15.86 -7.08
CA SER A 117 -11.09 14.57 -6.51
C SER A 117 -9.96 13.87 -5.78
N GLU A 118 -10.32 13.10 -4.77
CA GLU A 118 -9.42 12.29 -3.97
C GLU A 118 -9.96 10.85 -3.97
N THR A 119 -9.13 9.90 -4.38
CA THR A 119 -9.50 8.49 -4.44
C THR A 119 -8.61 7.69 -3.50
N ALA A 120 -9.22 7.02 -2.54
CA ALA A 120 -8.51 6.17 -1.59
C ALA A 120 -8.79 4.69 -1.89
N SER A 121 -7.76 3.86 -1.75
CA SER A 121 -7.87 2.42 -1.80
C SER A 121 -7.22 1.81 -0.56
N TYR A 122 -7.78 0.69 -0.10
CA TYR A 122 -7.43 0.06 1.18
C TYR A 122 -6.97 -1.37 0.94
N TRP A 123 -5.85 -1.74 1.57
CA TRP A 123 -5.19 -3.01 1.36
C TRP A 123 -4.74 -3.59 2.69
N ASN A 124 -4.49 -4.90 2.72
CA ASN A 124 -3.95 -5.59 3.88
C ASN A 124 -2.86 -6.56 3.43
N THR A 125 -1.65 -6.36 3.93
CA THR A 125 -0.50 -7.22 3.65
C THR A 125 -0.48 -8.47 4.54
N GLY A 126 -1.23 -8.47 5.63
CA GLY A 126 -1.27 -9.57 6.59
C GLY A 126 -0.06 -9.63 7.53
N SER A 127 0.86 -8.66 7.45
CA SER A 127 2.04 -8.62 8.32
C SER A 127 2.55 -7.19 8.52
N SER A 128 3.42 -6.98 9.51
CA SER A 128 4.08 -5.71 9.76
C SER A 128 5.33 -5.48 8.92
N ALA A 129 5.68 -6.40 8.03
CA ALA A 129 6.97 -6.41 7.33
C ALA A 129 7.26 -5.13 6.56
N LEU A 130 6.27 -4.58 5.83
CA LEU A 130 6.44 -3.32 5.11
C LEU A 130 6.67 -2.14 6.06
N TYR A 131 5.87 -2.04 7.11
CA TYR A 131 6.03 -1.03 8.14
C TYR A 131 7.41 -1.13 8.81
N ASP A 132 7.81 -2.33 9.21
CA ASP A 132 9.10 -2.56 9.87
C ASP A 132 10.28 -2.18 8.98
N ALA A 133 10.19 -2.49 7.68
CA ALA A 133 11.22 -2.12 6.71
C ALA A 133 11.31 -0.60 6.51
N LEU A 134 10.19 0.08 6.43
CA LEU A 134 10.15 1.55 6.35
C LEU A 134 10.67 2.19 7.64
N LEU A 135 10.29 1.64 8.80
CA LEU A 135 10.78 2.12 10.09
C LEU A 135 12.30 2.00 10.20
N ALA A 136 12.87 0.91 9.70
CA ALA A 136 14.31 0.72 9.67
C ALA A 136 15.04 1.73 8.78
N MET A 137 14.41 2.16 7.68
CA MET A 137 14.98 3.18 6.79
C MET A 137 15.06 4.56 7.44
N ILE A 138 14.06 4.91 8.23
CA ILE A 138 13.94 6.26 8.81
C ILE A 138 14.61 6.41 10.17
N ASN A 139 15.05 5.32 10.76
CA ASN A 139 15.72 5.33 12.07
C ASN A 139 17.25 5.42 11.94
#